data_fe7b2d08d30efd3ddcdf46da2318949f
#
_entry.id   fe7b2d08d30efd3ddcdf46da2318949f
#
_cell.length_a   1.000
_cell.length_b   1.000
_cell.length_c   1.000
_cell.angle_alpha   90.00
_cell.angle_beta   90.00
_cell.angle_gamma   90.00
#
_symmetry.space_group_name_H-M   'P 1'
#
loop_
_entity.id
_entity.type
_entity.pdbx_description
1 polymer ?
#
loop_
_entity_poly.entity_id
_entity_poly.type
_entity_poly.pdbx_seq_one_letter_code
_entity_poly.pdbx_strand_id
1 'polypeptide(L)'
;MRLLDETTTLKLDGTTVRLRPTLRCALKISEIHGEPVDFCGKILKNNVTLIGDLFAHGIEDDDERRDALAWLSYSPQPLRKRVEHVALDLYVFALHLTGIDPDEKPNASNASGPSVKFNRTLGELFGFATGVLHWSPESAWNATPREISHALQVWRRTQPGYEPTDDERAEEALSATFDRVGLQALKNLA
;
A
#
# COMPACT_ATOMS: atom_id res chain seq x y z
N MET A 1 -15.65 2.47 -7.49
CA MET A 1 -14.50 2.34 -8.40
C MET A 1 -13.27 2.66 -7.56
N ARG A 2 -12.38 1.70 -7.28
CA ARG A 2 -11.14 1.96 -6.54
C ARG A 2 -10.17 2.63 -7.51
N LEU A 3 -9.67 3.81 -7.17
CA LEU A 3 -8.78 4.60 -8.02
C LEU A 3 -7.34 4.06 -8.05
N LEU A 4 -6.96 3.28 -7.03
CA LEU A 4 -5.64 2.67 -6.87
C LEU A 4 -5.84 1.19 -6.52
N ASP A 5 -5.39 0.30 -7.39
CA ASP A 5 -5.38 -1.14 -7.10
C ASP A 5 -3.99 -1.53 -6.59
N GLU A 6 -3.82 -1.52 -5.28
CA GLU A 6 -2.59 -1.94 -4.58
C GLU A 6 -2.66 -3.40 -4.15
N THR A 7 -3.61 -4.17 -4.73
CA THR A 7 -3.78 -5.58 -4.40
C THR A 7 -2.60 -6.40 -4.93
N THR A 8 -1.89 -7.08 -4.05
CA THR A 8 -0.85 -8.03 -4.42
C THR A 8 -1.45 -9.41 -4.61
N THR A 9 -1.24 -10.00 -5.77
CA THR A 9 -1.76 -11.33 -6.11
C THR A 9 -0.65 -12.36 -6.04
N LEU A 10 -0.80 -13.40 -5.22
CA LEU A 10 0.14 -14.50 -5.09
C LEU A 10 -0.43 -15.79 -5.69
N LYS A 11 0.46 -16.58 -6.32
CA LYS A 11 0.13 -17.93 -6.81
C LYS A 11 0.78 -18.96 -5.90
N LEU A 12 -0.03 -19.75 -5.20
CA LEU A 12 0.37 -20.73 -4.20
C LEU A 12 -0.05 -22.13 -4.66
N ASP A 13 0.84 -22.90 -5.29
CA ASP A 13 0.59 -24.29 -5.73
C ASP A 13 -0.76 -24.50 -6.46
N GLY A 14 -1.12 -23.57 -7.36
CA GLY A 14 -2.36 -23.62 -8.14
C GLY A 14 -3.54 -22.84 -7.56
N THR A 15 -3.44 -22.37 -6.32
CA THR A 15 -4.40 -21.43 -5.71
C THR A 15 -3.89 -19.99 -5.88
N THR A 16 -4.79 -19.06 -6.15
CA THR A 16 -4.49 -17.64 -6.22
C THR A 16 -5.07 -16.95 -4.99
N VAL A 17 -4.27 -16.17 -4.29
CA VAL A 17 -4.70 -15.39 -3.13
C VAL A 17 -4.38 -13.91 -3.33
N ARG A 18 -5.20 -13.03 -2.75
CA ARG A 18 -5.11 -11.58 -2.91
C ARG A 18 -4.88 -10.91 -1.56
N LEU A 19 -3.78 -10.17 -1.46
CA LEU A 19 -3.45 -9.38 -0.28
C LEU A 19 -3.74 -7.92 -0.54
N ARG A 20 -4.43 -7.27 0.40
CA ARG A 20 -4.68 -5.84 0.36
C ARG A 20 -3.97 -5.14 1.51
N PRO A 21 -3.15 -4.10 1.23
CA PRO A 21 -2.37 -3.37 2.25
C PRO A 21 -3.25 -2.35 2.97
N THR A 22 -4.25 -2.82 3.73
CA THR A 22 -5.14 -1.94 4.48
C THR A 22 -4.43 -1.27 5.66
N LEU A 23 -4.95 -0.13 6.12
CA LEU A 23 -4.45 0.57 7.30
C LEU A 23 -4.47 -0.34 8.54
N ARG A 24 -5.51 -1.18 8.67
CA ARG A 24 -5.63 -2.20 9.73
C ARG A 24 -4.48 -3.22 9.65
N CYS A 25 -4.19 -3.73 8.46
CA CYS A 25 -3.07 -4.66 8.24
C CYS A 25 -1.74 -4.00 8.59
N ALA A 26 -1.49 -2.78 8.10
CA ALA A 26 -0.26 -2.03 8.38
C ALA A 26 -0.03 -1.85 9.89
N LEU A 27 -1.09 -1.46 10.63
CA LEU A 27 -1.00 -1.30 12.07
C LEU A 27 -0.68 -2.62 12.78
N LYS A 28 -1.37 -3.72 12.43
CA LYS A 28 -1.14 -5.04 13.03
C LYS A 28 0.28 -5.55 12.78
N ILE A 29 0.76 -5.44 11.56
CA ILE A 29 2.14 -5.85 11.22
C ILE A 29 3.16 -5.01 11.98
N SER A 30 2.97 -3.70 12.07
CA SER A 30 3.86 -2.82 12.82
C SER A 30 3.83 -3.07 14.34
N GLU A 31 2.67 -3.38 14.92
CA GLU A 31 2.56 -3.76 16.34
C GLU A 31 3.36 -5.02 16.67
N ILE A 32 3.34 -6.03 15.78
CA ILE A 32 3.98 -7.34 16.02
C ILE A 32 5.47 -7.33 15.61
N HIS A 33 5.79 -6.69 14.50
CA HIS A 33 7.09 -6.81 13.84
C HIS A 33 7.96 -5.56 13.89
N GLY A 34 7.44 -4.43 14.37
CA GLY A 34 8.16 -3.17 14.53
C GLY A 34 8.08 -2.24 13.32
N GLU A 35 9.14 -1.48 13.11
CA GLU A 35 9.21 -0.46 12.06
C GLU A 35 9.34 -1.07 10.64
N PRO A 36 9.01 -0.33 9.56
CA PRO A 36 9.11 -0.82 8.19
C PRO A 36 10.44 -1.47 7.83
N VAL A 37 11.55 -0.91 8.28
CA VAL A 37 12.89 -1.46 8.04
C VAL A 37 13.02 -2.86 8.67
N ASP A 38 12.42 -3.08 9.85
CA ASP A 38 12.48 -4.35 10.56
C ASP A 38 11.68 -5.43 9.83
N PHE A 39 10.42 -5.16 9.49
CA PHE A 39 9.60 -6.18 8.83
C PHE A 39 10.01 -6.41 7.36
N CYS A 40 10.42 -5.39 6.60
CA CYS A 40 11.00 -5.58 5.28
C CYS A 40 12.28 -6.43 5.35
N GLY A 41 13.15 -6.15 6.31
CA GLY A 41 14.36 -6.95 6.55
C GLY A 41 14.07 -8.40 6.94
N LYS A 42 12.99 -8.66 7.68
CA LYS A 42 12.53 -10.01 8.02
C LYS A 42 12.01 -10.79 6.81
N ILE A 43 11.32 -10.13 5.87
CA ILE A 43 10.88 -10.77 4.61
C ILE A 43 12.08 -11.24 3.82
N LEU A 44 13.09 -10.40 3.62
CA LEU A 44 14.32 -10.74 2.91
C LEU A 44 15.12 -11.89 3.57
N LYS A 45 14.92 -12.11 4.86
CA LYS A 45 15.48 -13.23 5.62
C LYS A 45 14.55 -14.45 5.68
N ASN A 46 13.49 -14.46 4.89
CA ASN A 46 12.51 -15.55 4.81
C ASN A 46 11.88 -15.90 6.17
N ASN A 47 11.49 -14.88 6.95
CA ASN A 47 10.87 -15.08 8.25
C ASN A 47 9.43 -15.60 8.10
N VAL A 48 9.24 -16.89 8.42
CA VAL A 48 7.96 -17.61 8.25
C VAL A 48 6.85 -17.03 9.12
N THR A 49 7.17 -16.59 10.33
CA THR A 49 6.17 -15.99 11.23
C THR A 49 5.59 -14.71 10.64
N LEU A 50 6.46 -13.82 10.17
CA LEU A 50 6.00 -12.60 9.50
C LEU A 50 5.15 -12.91 8.25
N ILE A 51 5.57 -13.89 7.43
CA ILE A 51 4.79 -14.29 6.25
C ILE A 51 3.40 -14.81 6.64
N GLY A 52 3.33 -15.61 7.71
CA GLY A 52 2.06 -16.06 8.27
C GLY A 52 1.18 -14.91 8.73
N ASP A 53 1.75 -13.91 9.40
CA ASP A 53 1.02 -12.72 9.85
C ASP A 53 0.58 -11.82 8.69
N LEU A 54 1.40 -11.70 7.62
CA LEU A 54 0.99 -11.01 6.39
C LEU A 54 -0.21 -11.69 5.72
N PHE A 55 -0.25 -13.03 5.68
CA PHE A 55 -1.42 -13.76 5.18
C PHE A 55 -2.63 -13.59 6.10
N ALA A 56 -2.44 -13.68 7.41
CA ALA A 56 -3.52 -13.58 8.38
C ALA A 56 -4.21 -12.20 8.37
N HIS A 57 -3.46 -11.13 8.12
CA HIS A 57 -3.96 -9.75 8.20
C HIS A 57 -4.13 -9.05 6.85
N GLY A 58 -3.44 -9.52 5.80
CA GLY A 58 -3.48 -8.92 4.47
C GLY A 58 -4.54 -9.53 3.54
N ILE A 59 -4.96 -10.78 3.78
CA ILE A 59 -5.97 -11.46 2.98
C ILE A 59 -7.35 -11.19 3.58
N GLU A 60 -8.23 -10.54 2.82
CA GLU A 60 -9.59 -10.18 3.26
C GLU A 60 -10.54 -11.40 3.24
N ASP A 61 -10.43 -12.24 2.22
CA ASP A 61 -11.27 -13.43 2.06
C ASP A 61 -10.85 -14.57 3.00
N ASP A 62 -11.80 -15.10 3.78
CA ASP A 62 -11.54 -16.12 4.80
C ASP A 62 -11.09 -17.45 4.21
N ASP A 63 -11.58 -17.82 3.03
CA ASP A 63 -11.21 -19.07 2.38
C ASP A 63 -9.82 -18.95 1.75
N GLU A 64 -9.54 -17.85 1.02
CA GLU A 64 -8.20 -17.54 0.50
C GLU A 64 -7.16 -17.50 1.65
N ARG A 65 -7.51 -16.90 2.79
CA ARG A 65 -6.63 -16.81 3.97
C ARG A 65 -6.34 -18.18 4.57
N ARG A 66 -7.37 -19.03 4.70
CA ARG A 66 -7.21 -20.40 5.19
C ARG A 66 -6.30 -21.21 4.27
N ASP A 67 -6.51 -21.10 2.97
CA ASP A 67 -5.73 -21.80 1.95
C ASP A 67 -4.25 -21.34 1.98
N ALA A 68 -3.99 -20.04 2.10
CA ALA A 68 -2.63 -19.50 2.21
C ALA A 68 -1.90 -20.00 3.45
N LEU A 69 -2.56 -20.01 4.61
CA LEU A 69 -1.99 -20.52 5.86
C LEU A 69 -1.79 -22.04 5.82
N ALA A 70 -2.70 -22.77 5.21
CA ALA A 70 -2.56 -24.21 4.99
C ALA A 70 -1.40 -24.51 4.04
N TRP A 71 -1.27 -23.76 2.94
CA TRP A 71 -0.13 -23.87 2.03
C TRP A 71 1.19 -23.60 2.75
N LEU A 72 1.27 -22.55 3.59
CA LEU A 72 2.47 -22.24 4.36
C LEU A 72 2.84 -23.38 5.34
N SER A 73 1.86 -24.10 5.88
CA SER A 73 2.06 -25.12 6.90
C SER A 73 2.24 -26.53 6.33
N TYR A 74 1.47 -26.93 5.31
CA TYR A 74 1.27 -28.32 4.93
C TYR A 74 1.60 -28.65 3.46
N SER A 75 2.01 -27.68 2.61
CA SER A 75 2.40 -27.98 1.23
C SER A 75 3.54 -28.99 1.17
N PRO A 76 3.55 -29.92 0.20
CA PRO A 76 4.61 -30.91 0.04
C PRO A 76 5.96 -30.33 -0.34
N GLN A 77 5.99 -29.09 -0.82
CA GLN A 77 7.24 -28.40 -1.16
C GLN A 77 8.04 -28.01 0.10
N PRO A 78 9.38 -28.04 0.06
CA PRO A 78 10.20 -27.56 1.16
C PRO A 78 9.87 -26.11 1.54
N LEU A 79 9.69 -25.84 2.83
CA LEU A 79 9.30 -24.53 3.37
C LEU A 79 10.16 -23.39 2.81
N ARG A 80 11.47 -23.59 2.72
CA ARG A 80 12.41 -22.61 2.17
C ARG A 80 12.04 -22.20 0.73
N LYS A 81 11.76 -23.17 -0.14
CA LYS A 81 11.39 -22.89 -1.53
C LYS A 81 10.06 -22.15 -1.64
N ARG A 82 9.07 -22.51 -0.79
CA ARG A 82 7.79 -21.81 -0.71
C ARG A 82 7.97 -20.35 -0.37
N VAL A 83 8.71 -20.09 0.70
CA VAL A 83 8.96 -18.72 1.19
C VAL A 83 9.75 -17.90 0.15
N GLU A 84 10.81 -18.46 -0.42
CA GLU A 84 11.59 -17.82 -1.49
C GLU A 84 10.72 -17.45 -2.71
N HIS A 85 9.73 -18.29 -3.05
CA HIS A 85 8.83 -18.06 -4.18
C HIS A 85 7.97 -16.81 -4.02
N VAL A 86 7.51 -16.51 -2.81
CA VAL A 86 6.60 -15.36 -2.54
C VAL A 86 7.31 -14.14 -1.95
N ALA A 87 8.61 -14.25 -1.64
CA ALA A 87 9.34 -13.24 -0.87
C ALA A 87 9.34 -11.86 -1.56
N LEU A 88 9.52 -11.83 -2.89
CA LEU A 88 9.56 -10.57 -3.65
C LEU A 88 8.19 -9.89 -3.67
N ASP A 89 7.14 -10.64 -3.94
CA ASP A 89 5.77 -10.10 -3.98
C ASP A 89 5.34 -9.61 -2.60
N LEU A 90 5.70 -10.35 -1.53
CA LEU A 90 5.46 -9.92 -0.15
C LEU A 90 6.30 -8.71 0.25
N TYR A 91 7.49 -8.55 -0.32
CA TYR A 91 8.28 -7.35 -0.11
C TYR A 91 7.62 -6.12 -0.74
N VAL A 92 7.12 -6.24 -1.97
CA VAL A 92 6.33 -5.18 -2.64
C VAL A 92 5.06 -4.87 -1.83
N PHE A 93 4.34 -5.90 -1.38
CA PHE A 93 3.18 -5.73 -0.49
C PHE A 93 3.55 -4.96 0.79
N ALA A 94 4.70 -5.28 1.40
CA ALA A 94 5.18 -4.59 2.60
C ALA A 94 5.52 -3.11 2.33
N LEU A 95 6.02 -2.76 1.15
CA LEU A 95 6.20 -1.36 0.75
C LEU A 95 4.84 -0.64 0.63
N HIS A 96 3.84 -1.27 0.04
CA HIS A 96 2.49 -0.70 -0.02
C HIS A 96 1.88 -0.47 1.37
N LEU A 97 2.18 -1.32 2.37
CA LEU A 97 1.76 -1.09 3.77
C LEU A 97 2.32 0.22 4.34
N THR A 98 3.45 0.70 3.83
CA THR A 98 4.04 1.98 4.26
C THR A 98 3.44 3.19 3.53
N GLY A 99 2.60 2.96 2.53
CA GLY A 99 2.10 4.01 1.64
C GLY A 99 3.10 4.47 0.57
N ILE A 100 4.26 3.79 0.47
CA ILE A 100 5.26 4.06 -0.57
C ILE A 100 4.84 3.31 -1.84
N ASP A 101 4.84 4.01 -2.96
CA ASP A 101 4.72 3.41 -4.29
C ASP A 101 6.11 2.95 -4.75
N PRO A 102 6.34 1.64 -4.96
CA PRO A 102 7.63 1.17 -5.46
C PRO A 102 7.95 1.68 -6.86
N ASP A 103 6.94 2.10 -7.63
CA ASP A 103 7.10 2.64 -8.99
C ASP A 103 7.28 4.17 -9.01
N GLU A 104 7.06 4.85 -7.88
CA GLU A 104 7.22 6.30 -7.75
C GLU A 104 8.68 6.68 -7.55
N LYS A 105 9.15 7.69 -8.29
CA LYS A 105 10.51 8.21 -8.10
C LYS A 105 10.67 8.78 -6.70
N PRO A 106 11.74 8.44 -5.97
CA PRO A 106 11.96 8.95 -4.62
C PRO A 106 12.09 10.48 -4.66
N ASN A 107 11.13 11.18 -4.05
CA ASN A 107 11.20 12.62 -3.85
C ASN A 107 12.27 12.94 -2.79
N ALA A 108 13.29 13.70 -3.17
CA ALA A 108 14.42 14.07 -2.30
C ALA A 108 14.02 14.92 -1.08
N SER A 109 12.79 15.44 -1.04
CA SER A 109 12.31 16.34 0.01
C SER A 109 11.89 15.67 1.32
N ASN A 110 11.71 14.35 1.35
CA ASN A 110 11.19 13.64 2.53
C ASN A 110 12.26 13.15 3.53
N ALA A 111 13.53 13.43 3.29
CA ALA A 111 14.64 12.84 4.06
C ALA A 111 15.07 13.61 5.33
N SER A 112 14.44 14.73 5.72
CA SER A 112 14.99 15.64 6.74
C SER A 112 14.12 15.86 7.98
N GLY A 113 13.07 15.08 8.21
CA GLY A 113 12.23 15.20 9.41
C GLY A 113 12.73 14.31 10.57
N PRO A 114 12.39 14.64 11.84
CA PRO A 114 12.64 13.74 12.95
C PRO A 114 11.92 12.41 12.69
N SER A 115 12.60 11.29 12.98
CA SER A 115 12.05 9.94 12.82
C SER A 115 10.78 9.80 13.67
N VAL A 116 9.63 9.88 13.03
CA VAL A 116 8.33 9.63 13.67
C VAL A 116 8.11 8.12 13.64
N LYS A 117 7.68 7.55 14.76
CA LYS A 117 7.33 6.11 14.82
C LYS A 117 6.23 5.81 13.83
N PHE A 118 6.38 4.73 13.07
CA PHE A 118 5.44 4.33 12.01
C PHE A 118 3.99 4.15 12.53
N ASN A 119 3.81 3.52 13.68
CA ASN A 119 2.50 3.40 14.33
C ASN A 119 1.82 4.75 14.60
N ARG A 120 2.59 5.79 14.91
CA ARG A 120 2.05 7.13 15.10
C ARG A 120 1.57 7.70 13.76
N THR A 121 2.34 7.53 12.70
CA THR A 121 1.94 7.95 11.35
C THR A 121 0.64 7.27 10.91
N LEU A 122 0.50 5.95 11.14
CA LEU A 122 -0.73 5.22 10.84
C LEU A 122 -1.92 5.73 11.67
N GLY A 123 -1.71 6.05 12.95
CA GLY A 123 -2.72 6.67 13.81
C GLY A 123 -3.14 8.06 13.33
N GLU A 124 -2.19 8.85 12.84
CA GLU A 124 -2.47 10.18 12.24
C GLU A 124 -3.28 10.02 10.95
N LEU A 125 -2.95 9.06 10.07
CA LEU A 125 -3.74 8.76 8.87
C LEU A 125 -5.18 8.37 9.22
N PHE A 126 -5.37 7.51 10.22
CA PHE A 126 -6.72 7.18 10.72
C PHE A 126 -7.47 8.43 11.22
N GLY A 127 -6.80 9.27 12.00
CA GLY A 127 -7.35 10.52 12.51
C GLY A 127 -7.75 11.48 11.39
N PHE A 128 -6.95 11.59 10.33
CA PHE A 128 -7.29 12.39 9.14
C PHE A 128 -8.47 11.81 8.38
N ALA A 129 -8.48 10.49 8.14
CA ALA A 129 -9.59 9.84 7.44
C ALA A 129 -10.92 10.06 8.15
N THR A 130 -10.95 9.90 9.47
CA THR A 130 -12.20 10.01 10.26
C THR A 130 -12.55 11.46 10.62
N GLY A 131 -11.56 12.28 11.02
CA GLY A 131 -11.79 13.63 11.51
C GLY A 131 -11.88 14.68 10.40
N VAL A 132 -11.12 14.54 9.33
CA VAL A 132 -11.03 15.53 8.24
C VAL A 132 -11.83 15.10 7.03
N LEU A 133 -11.65 13.84 6.58
CA LEU A 133 -12.35 13.30 5.41
C LEU A 133 -13.76 12.78 5.76
N HIS A 134 -14.11 12.73 7.04
CA HIS A 134 -15.42 12.25 7.55
C HIS A 134 -15.75 10.81 7.13
N TRP A 135 -14.74 9.97 6.93
CA TRP A 135 -14.98 8.56 6.64
C TRP A 135 -15.45 7.83 7.90
N SER A 136 -16.25 6.78 7.72
CA SER A 136 -16.56 5.90 8.84
C SER A 136 -15.29 5.21 9.35
N PRO A 137 -15.19 4.87 10.64
CA PRO A 137 -14.04 4.12 11.16
C PRO A 137 -13.78 2.83 10.38
N GLU A 138 -14.82 2.12 9.98
CA GLU A 138 -14.70 0.90 9.17
C GLU A 138 -14.09 1.18 7.79
N SER A 139 -14.55 2.24 7.12
CA SER A 139 -13.98 2.65 5.82
C SER A 139 -12.52 3.05 5.96
N ALA A 140 -12.16 3.78 7.01
CA ALA A 140 -10.79 4.21 7.29
C ALA A 140 -9.86 3.02 7.56
N TRP A 141 -10.30 2.01 8.34
CA TRP A 141 -9.53 0.81 8.60
C TRP A 141 -9.30 -0.07 7.38
N ASN A 142 -10.27 -0.10 6.45
CA ASN A 142 -10.23 -0.92 5.25
C ASN A 142 -9.61 -0.18 4.05
N ALA A 143 -9.29 1.10 4.17
CA ALA A 143 -8.54 1.86 3.18
C ALA A 143 -7.04 1.56 3.28
N THR A 144 -6.31 1.73 2.17
CA THR A 144 -4.85 1.67 2.20
C THR A 144 -4.26 3.01 2.70
N PRO A 145 -3.06 3.02 3.28
CA PRO A 145 -2.38 4.25 3.66
C PRO A 145 -2.28 5.25 2.49
N ARG A 146 -2.07 4.76 1.28
CA ARG A 146 -1.98 5.56 0.06
C ARG A 146 -3.34 6.15 -0.36
N GLU A 147 -4.42 5.36 -0.29
CA GLU A 147 -5.79 5.87 -0.55
C GLU A 147 -6.11 7.06 0.36
N ILE A 148 -5.77 6.96 1.66
CA ILE A 148 -5.99 8.04 2.63
C ILE A 148 -5.11 9.25 2.30
N SER A 149 -3.82 9.03 2.03
CA SER A 149 -2.88 10.10 1.69
C SER A 149 -3.31 10.85 0.43
N HIS A 150 -3.72 10.13 -0.61
CA HIS A 150 -4.24 10.72 -1.85
C HIS A 150 -5.53 11.52 -1.61
N ALA A 151 -6.49 10.97 -0.87
CA ALA A 151 -7.73 11.68 -0.53
C ALA A 151 -7.44 12.96 0.27
N LEU A 152 -6.45 12.92 1.18
CA LEU A 152 -6.02 14.09 1.93
C LEU A 152 -5.36 15.16 1.03
N GLN A 153 -4.56 14.76 0.05
CA GLN A 153 -3.98 15.68 -0.94
C GLN A 153 -5.08 16.38 -1.74
N VAL A 154 -6.06 15.63 -2.25
CA VAL A 154 -7.21 16.19 -2.97
C VAL A 154 -7.99 17.15 -2.08
N TRP A 155 -8.27 16.78 -0.82
CA TRP A 155 -8.93 17.64 0.12
C TRP A 155 -8.15 18.95 0.38
N ARG A 156 -6.82 18.87 0.59
CA ARG A 156 -5.97 20.06 0.76
C ARG A 156 -6.09 21.06 -0.40
N ARG A 157 -6.15 20.57 -1.63
CA ARG A 157 -6.31 21.40 -2.84
C ARG A 157 -7.63 22.19 -2.87
N THR A 158 -8.64 21.73 -2.13
CA THR A 158 -9.93 22.43 -2.02
C THR A 158 -9.96 23.51 -0.94
N GLN A 159 -8.92 23.60 -0.10
CA GLN A 159 -8.92 24.55 1.01
C GLN A 159 -8.57 25.99 0.55
N PRO A 160 -9.21 27.01 1.14
CA PRO A 160 -8.85 28.39 0.86
C PRO A 160 -7.38 28.67 1.23
N GLY A 161 -6.66 29.33 0.33
CA GLY A 161 -5.24 29.66 0.56
C GLY A 161 -4.26 28.52 0.26
N TYR A 162 -4.72 27.44 -0.36
CA TYR A 162 -3.84 26.40 -0.86
C TYR A 162 -2.94 26.92 -1.98
N GLU A 163 -1.64 26.79 -1.83
CA GLU A 163 -0.66 27.05 -2.90
C GLU A 163 -0.03 25.71 -3.30
N PRO A 164 -0.18 25.30 -4.58
CA PRO A 164 0.42 24.05 -5.07
C PRO A 164 1.94 24.11 -4.93
N THR A 165 2.54 23.00 -4.53
CA THR A 165 3.99 22.83 -4.54
C THR A 165 4.54 22.86 -5.96
N ASP A 166 5.86 23.06 -6.12
CA ASP A 166 6.48 23.08 -7.45
C ASP A 166 6.35 21.73 -8.16
N ASP A 167 6.39 20.62 -7.42
CA ASP A 167 6.16 19.27 -7.94
C ASP A 167 4.73 19.09 -8.43
N GLU A 168 3.73 19.55 -7.67
CA GLU A 168 2.32 19.50 -8.06
C GLU A 168 2.03 20.36 -9.30
N ARG A 169 2.68 21.54 -9.41
CA ARG A 169 2.60 22.38 -10.62
C ARG A 169 3.21 21.70 -11.84
N ALA A 170 4.30 20.95 -11.64
CA ALA A 170 4.94 20.18 -12.72
C ALA A 170 4.05 19.01 -13.17
N GLU A 171 3.40 18.30 -12.24
CA GLU A 171 2.45 17.23 -12.56
C GLU A 171 1.21 17.76 -13.29
N GLU A 172 0.64 18.89 -12.84
CA GLU A 172 -0.49 19.53 -13.54
C GLU A 172 -0.12 19.98 -14.95
N ALA A 173 1.08 20.52 -15.14
CA ALA A 173 1.58 20.93 -16.45
C ALA A 173 1.75 19.72 -17.39
N LEU A 174 2.25 18.59 -16.88
CA LEU A 174 2.39 17.33 -17.61
C LEU A 174 1.01 16.74 -17.97
N SER A 175 0.09 16.69 -17.04
CA SER A 175 -1.28 16.21 -17.25
C SER A 175 -2.02 17.07 -18.29
N ALA A 176 -1.96 18.39 -18.17
CA ALA A 176 -2.57 19.31 -19.15
C ALA A 176 -1.96 19.16 -20.56
N THR A 177 -0.69 18.82 -20.66
CA THR A 177 -0.03 18.55 -21.94
C THR A 177 -0.50 17.23 -22.53
N PHE A 178 -0.67 16.20 -21.70
CA PHE A 178 -1.15 14.87 -22.10
C PHE A 178 -2.61 14.93 -22.58
N ASP A 179 -3.47 15.65 -21.88
CA ASP A 179 -4.88 15.86 -22.26
C ASP A 179 -5.00 16.60 -23.60
N ARG A 180 -4.17 17.61 -23.86
CA ARG A 180 -4.16 18.33 -25.14
C ARG A 180 -3.71 17.44 -26.30
N VAL A 181 -2.68 16.62 -26.11
CA VAL A 181 -2.17 15.70 -27.12
C VAL A 181 -3.20 14.59 -27.38
N GLY A 182 -3.81 14.03 -26.32
CA GLY A 182 -4.87 13.02 -26.43
C GLY A 182 -6.11 13.52 -27.16
N LEU A 183 -6.58 14.74 -26.84
CA LEU A 183 -7.71 15.38 -27.52
C LEU A 183 -7.41 15.71 -28.99
N GLN A 184 -6.17 16.06 -29.30
CA GLN A 184 -5.75 16.34 -30.67
C GLN A 184 -5.65 15.05 -31.50
N ALA A 185 -5.18 13.96 -30.92
CA ALA A 185 -5.18 12.64 -31.55
C ALA A 185 -6.60 12.14 -31.84
N LEU A 186 -7.55 12.33 -30.92
CA LEU A 186 -8.97 11.98 -31.12
C LEU A 186 -9.64 12.80 -32.24
N LYS A 187 -9.30 14.10 -32.36
CA LYS A 187 -9.82 14.95 -33.44
C LYS A 187 -9.31 14.56 -34.82
N ASN A 188 -8.12 13.93 -34.89
CA ASN A 188 -7.55 13.48 -36.16
C ASN A 188 -8.05 12.09 -36.59
N LEU A 189 -8.81 11.41 -35.73
CA LEU A 189 -9.44 10.10 -36.01
C LEU A 189 -10.93 10.22 -36.39
N ALA A 190 -11.52 11.39 -36.26
CA ALA A 190 -12.90 11.72 -36.65
C ALA A 190 -12.93 12.44 -37.99
#